data_45df54ced1e6689a23233298db0eb71a
#
_entry.id   45df54ced1e6689a23233298db0eb71a
#
_cell.length_a   1.000
_cell.length_b   1.000
_cell.length_c   1.000
_cell.angle_alpha   90.00
_cell.angle_beta   90.00
_cell.angle_gamma   90.00
#
_symmetry.space_group_name_H-M   'P 1'
#
loop_
_entity.id
_entity.type
_entity.pdbx_description
1 polymer ?
#
loop_
_entity_poly.entity_id
_entity_poly.type
_entity_poly.pdbx_seq_one_letter_code
_entity_poly.pdbx_strand_id
1 'polypeptide(L)'
;MSKHNIQIRFVGNNSQDVTGSCIWIKTPHRQILLECGLYQAAGKTLDVYNVNNAPFEFKAREIDYVFVNHTHIDHCGLLPLLYKRGCNAKICVPAKNTTITEILLNDSAKVAAADAAELSHHYNRDYAPLYDHSDVSNTIDHVFEYAFGKIIELDEYVKFRFVPSGHIFAAAQLELWVTEGYHTKKILYTSDLGNVHITKPFVEPFQPVTKADIVIGESTYGNEEIVARQKMRDKDIEKIQHAVREVCKEGRGKLLIPVFANSRAQEMLMLLYDLYGNDPSFRIPILFDTPMGITVCNAYANLLTGPEKEKWSRAMSWHYVKFMADAAESKAWMTAKGPAIILSTSGMMTHGRSRAWCRQLLPHNNNMILFCGFAIEDSLASIIKTGKAKKIKLSGEWIPNRCKILSLRSFSSHMQQDSLVKYYSSIHCEKIYLVHGEKHARQELCNMVQDALSKNANPAKCIVVHKNYEINL
;
A
#
# COMPACT_ATOMS: atom_id res chain seq x y z
N MET A 1 12.07 -16.70 39.95
CA MET A 1 10.82 -16.43 39.20
C MET A 1 11.21 -16.06 37.79
N SER A 2 11.05 -16.95 36.81
CA SER A 2 11.29 -16.65 35.42
C SER A 2 10.25 -15.59 35.00
N LYS A 3 10.69 -14.39 34.71
CA LYS A 3 9.80 -13.39 34.08
C LYS A 3 9.39 -13.96 32.74
N HIS A 4 8.10 -14.22 32.57
CA HIS A 4 7.50 -14.55 31.26
C HIS A 4 7.65 -13.30 30.41
N ASN A 5 8.66 -13.27 29.55
CA ASN A 5 9.08 -12.05 28.86
C ASN A 5 8.67 -12.15 27.40
N ILE A 6 7.46 -11.69 27.08
CA ILE A 6 7.10 -11.38 25.70
C ILE A 6 7.61 -9.94 25.45
N GLN A 7 8.60 -9.80 24.59
CA GLN A 7 9.20 -8.54 24.22
C GLN A 7 8.74 -8.15 22.81
N ILE A 8 8.27 -6.92 22.63
CA ILE A 8 7.89 -6.37 21.31
C ILE A 8 8.78 -5.17 21.02
N ARG A 9 9.47 -5.16 19.89
CA ARG A 9 10.33 -4.06 19.43
C ARG A 9 9.88 -3.55 18.06
N PHE A 10 9.83 -2.25 17.91
CA PHE A 10 9.48 -1.56 16.66
C PHE A 10 10.77 -1.27 15.90
N VAL A 11 11.18 -2.21 15.06
CA VAL A 11 12.47 -2.18 14.36
C VAL A 11 12.37 -1.59 12.95
N GLY A 12 11.17 -1.51 12.41
CA GLY A 12 10.90 -0.90 11.10
C GLY A 12 10.80 0.62 11.15
N ASN A 13 10.88 1.24 9.97
CA ASN A 13 10.72 2.70 9.84
C ASN A 13 9.27 3.16 9.98
N ASN A 14 8.28 2.27 9.88
CA ASN A 14 6.86 2.59 10.14
C ASN A 14 6.58 3.07 11.57
N SER A 15 7.53 2.93 12.48
CA SER A 15 7.52 3.57 13.80
C SER A 15 7.84 5.07 13.75
N GLN A 16 8.23 5.60 12.58
CA GLN A 16 8.57 7.00 12.36
C GLN A 16 7.88 7.60 11.13
N ASP A 17 7.50 6.76 10.15
CA ASP A 17 6.99 7.13 8.84
C ASP A 17 5.85 6.17 8.42
N VAL A 18 5.37 6.30 7.19
CA VAL A 18 4.32 5.45 6.58
C VAL A 18 4.88 4.23 5.83
N THR A 19 6.20 4.01 5.80
CA THR A 19 6.80 2.91 5.03
C THR A 19 7.83 2.13 5.84
N GLY A 20 8.16 0.91 5.38
CA GLY A 20 9.15 0.06 6.01
C GLY A 20 8.65 -0.62 7.29
N SER A 21 7.48 -1.23 7.22
CA SER A 21 6.82 -1.89 8.35
C SER A 21 7.59 -3.14 8.81
N CYS A 22 8.01 -3.15 10.06
CA CYS A 22 8.62 -4.33 10.68
C CYS A 22 8.54 -4.23 12.21
N ILE A 23 7.90 -5.23 12.84
CA ILE A 23 7.79 -5.33 14.29
C ILE A 23 8.28 -6.71 14.70
N TRP A 24 9.19 -6.75 15.66
CA TRP A 24 9.79 -7.98 16.15
C TRP A 24 9.25 -8.33 17.53
N ILE A 25 8.64 -9.52 17.64
CA ILE A 25 8.17 -10.10 18.88
C ILE A 25 9.12 -11.23 19.25
N LYS A 26 9.69 -11.14 20.43
CA LYS A 26 10.62 -12.13 20.96
C LYS A 26 10.08 -12.70 22.26
N THR A 27 10.07 -14.02 22.32
CA THR A 27 9.82 -14.79 23.54
C THR A 27 10.98 -15.73 23.82
N PRO A 28 11.03 -16.41 24.96
CA PRO A 28 11.99 -17.49 25.22
C PRO A 28 11.98 -18.61 24.18
N HIS A 29 10.80 -18.90 23.55
CA HIS A 29 10.60 -20.05 22.70
C HIS A 29 10.41 -19.68 21.21
N ARG A 30 9.95 -18.47 20.89
CA ARG A 30 9.64 -18.07 19.50
C ARG A 30 10.05 -16.64 19.22
N GLN A 31 10.48 -16.43 17.99
CA GLN A 31 10.72 -15.10 17.42
C GLN A 31 9.83 -14.90 16.21
N ILE A 32 9.04 -13.82 16.21
CA ILE A 32 7.98 -13.57 15.25
C ILE A 32 8.19 -12.17 14.64
N LEU A 33 8.02 -12.05 13.34
CA LEU A 33 7.93 -10.76 12.66
C LEU A 33 6.48 -10.46 12.24
N LEU A 34 6.05 -9.24 12.51
CA LEU A 34 4.87 -8.65 11.89
C LEU A 34 5.39 -7.71 10.80
N GLU A 35 5.16 -8.10 9.55
CA GLU A 35 5.67 -7.50 8.33
C GLU A 35 7.21 -7.54 8.19
N CYS A 36 7.68 -7.33 6.96
CA CYS A 36 9.08 -7.10 6.62
C CYS A 36 9.13 -6.20 5.38
N GLY A 37 8.83 -4.94 5.57
CA GLY A 37 8.55 -3.96 4.53
C GLY A 37 9.76 -3.19 4.05
N LEU A 38 9.73 -2.81 2.76
CA LEU A 38 10.72 -1.93 2.15
C LEU A 38 10.46 -0.48 2.59
N TYR A 39 11.50 0.22 3.03
CA TYR A 39 11.43 1.66 3.24
C TYR A 39 11.45 2.40 1.91
N GLN A 40 10.49 3.29 1.73
CA GLN A 40 10.33 4.13 0.55
C GLN A 40 10.22 5.59 0.99
N ALA A 41 11.05 6.46 0.44
CA ALA A 41 11.01 7.90 0.72
C ALA A 41 11.28 8.72 -0.55
N ALA A 42 10.82 9.95 -0.55
CA ALA A 42 11.28 10.95 -1.49
C ALA A 42 12.69 11.37 -1.07
N GLY A 43 13.71 11.13 -1.90
CA GLY A 43 15.09 11.47 -1.54
C GLY A 43 16.11 10.90 -2.52
N LYS A 44 17.36 10.83 -2.07
CA LYS A 44 18.44 10.25 -2.87
C LYS A 44 18.36 8.73 -2.84
N THR A 45 18.48 8.10 -3.99
CA THR A 45 18.49 6.64 -4.13
C THR A 45 19.49 5.96 -3.16
N LEU A 46 20.66 6.57 -2.95
CA LEU A 46 21.67 6.05 -2.03
C LEU A 46 21.18 5.99 -0.58
N ASP A 47 20.47 7.01 -0.10
CA ASP A 47 20.00 7.06 1.28
C ASP A 47 18.96 5.96 1.52
N VAL A 48 18.01 5.80 0.59
CA VAL A 48 16.99 4.74 0.62
C VAL A 48 17.63 3.35 0.53
N TYR A 49 18.61 3.17 -0.37
CA TYR A 49 19.38 1.93 -0.48
C TYR A 49 20.07 1.58 0.83
N ASN A 50 20.78 2.54 1.45
CA ASN A 50 21.50 2.31 2.70
C ASN A 50 20.58 1.91 3.86
N VAL A 51 19.38 2.54 3.96
CA VAL A 51 18.38 2.17 4.97
C VAL A 51 17.92 0.74 4.77
N ASN A 52 17.57 0.36 3.55
CA ASN A 52 17.06 -0.98 3.24
C ASN A 52 18.13 -2.07 3.30
N ASN A 53 19.40 -1.73 3.00
CA ASN A 53 20.53 -2.67 3.06
C ASN A 53 21.16 -2.75 4.46
N ALA A 54 20.71 -1.98 5.43
CA ALA A 54 21.22 -2.06 6.80
C ALA A 54 21.04 -3.47 7.39
N PRO A 55 21.89 -3.93 8.30
CA PRO A 55 21.68 -5.16 9.04
C PRO A 55 20.37 -5.11 9.82
N PHE A 56 19.63 -6.23 9.85
CA PHE A 56 18.47 -6.35 10.72
C PHE A 56 18.90 -6.28 12.20
N GLU A 57 18.05 -5.73 13.06
CA GLU A 57 18.29 -5.67 14.51
C GLU A 57 18.11 -7.04 15.23
N PHE A 58 17.73 -8.04 14.47
CA PHE A 58 17.57 -9.44 14.88
C PHE A 58 18.36 -10.35 13.94
N LYS A 59 18.55 -11.59 14.35
CA LYS A 59 19.20 -12.59 13.48
C LYS A 59 18.14 -13.27 12.62
N ALA A 60 18.22 -13.11 11.31
CA ALA A 60 17.27 -13.66 10.35
C ALA A 60 17.00 -15.16 10.55
N ARG A 61 18.04 -15.96 10.82
CA ARG A 61 17.96 -17.40 11.06
C ARG A 61 17.23 -17.81 12.34
N GLU A 62 16.99 -16.88 13.27
CA GLU A 62 16.31 -17.14 14.55
C GLU A 62 14.80 -16.82 14.48
N ILE A 63 14.30 -16.33 13.36
CA ILE A 63 12.89 -16.05 13.16
C ILE A 63 12.15 -17.36 12.86
N ASP A 64 11.07 -17.61 13.61
CA ASP A 64 10.23 -18.79 13.45
C ASP A 64 9.04 -18.53 12.51
N TYR A 65 8.42 -17.37 12.62
CA TYR A 65 7.22 -16.98 11.87
C TYR A 65 7.29 -15.54 11.40
N VAL A 66 6.78 -15.31 10.19
CA VAL A 66 6.55 -13.98 9.64
C VAL A 66 5.08 -13.86 9.25
N PHE A 67 4.39 -12.84 9.71
CA PHE A 67 3.03 -12.53 9.32
C PHE A 67 3.02 -11.35 8.37
N VAL A 68 2.41 -11.49 7.20
CA VAL A 68 2.24 -10.41 6.22
C VAL A 68 0.75 -10.24 5.95
N ASN A 69 0.24 -9.07 6.31
CA ASN A 69 -1.19 -8.83 6.37
C ASN A 69 -1.77 -8.39 5.03
N HIS A 70 -0.94 -7.82 4.14
CA HIS A 70 -1.30 -7.47 2.77
C HIS A 70 -0.05 -7.27 1.89
N THR A 71 -0.26 -7.08 0.61
CA THR A 71 0.80 -7.23 -0.40
C THR A 71 1.52 -5.94 -0.78
N HIS A 72 1.29 -4.80 -0.10
CA HIS A 72 2.07 -3.59 -0.38
C HIS A 72 3.54 -3.77 -0.04
N ILE A 73 4.42 -3.18 -0.84
CA ILE A 73 5.88 -3.37 -0.75
C ILE A 73 6.46 -2.83 0.56
N ASP A 74 5.87 -1.83 1.15
CA ASP A 74 6.24 -1.29 2.48
C ASP A 74 5.83 -2.21 3.64
N HIS A 75 5.17 -3.35 3.34
CA HIS A 75 4.83 -4.42 4.28
C HIS A 75 5.54 -5.75 3.98
N CYS A 76 5.90 -6.03 2.73
CA CYS A 76 6.50 -7.31 2.34
C CYS A 76 7.83 -7.19 1.56
N GLY A 77 8.25 -5.99 1.16
CA GLY A 77 9.30 -5.78 0.17
C GLY A 77 10.72 -6.17 0.62
N LEU A 78 11.00 -6.37 1.90
CA LEU A 78 12.29 -6.88 2.39
C LEU A 78 12.28 -8.38 2.70
N LEU A 79 11.18 -9.09 2.45
CA LEU A 79 11.14 -10.55 2.63
C LEU A 79 12.27 -11.25 1.86
N PRO A 80 12.50 -10.98 0.56
CA PRO A 80 13.58 -11.67 -0.15
C PRO A 80 14.97 -11.41 0.44
N LEU A 81 15.20 -10.19 0.95
CA LEU A 81 16.46 -9.88 1.65
C LEU A 81 16.57 -10.62 2.99
N LEU A 82 15.45 -10.80 3.70
CA LEU A 82 15.41 -11.56 4.94
C LEU A 82 15.82 -13.03 4.69
N TYR A 83 15.27 -13.66 3.63
CA TYR A 83 15.61 -15.03 3.25
C TYR A 83 17.03 -15.16 2.70
N LYS A 84 17.49 -14.23 1.89
CA LYS A 84 18.89 -14.12 1.44
C LYS A 84 19.86 -14.07 2.62
N ARG A 85 19.46 -13.48 3.76
CA ARG A 85 20.24 -13.40 5.00
C ARG A 85 20.06 -14.61 5.93
N GLY A 86 19.48 -15.70 5.42
CA GLY A 86 19.41 -17.00 6.09
C GLY A 86 18.16 -17.25 6.93
N CYS A 87 17.09 -16.49 6.75
CA CYS A 87 15.79 -16.83 7.31
C CYS A 87 15.24 -18.11 6.68
N ASN A 88 14.53 -18.91 7.48
CA ASN A 88 13.83 -20.13 7.02
C ASN A 88 12.43 -20.21 7.68
N ALA A 89 11.89 -19.09 8.11
CA ALA A 89 10.62 -18.99 8.80
C ALA A 89 9.45 -19.32 7.88
N LYS A 90 8.33 -19.77 8.47
CA LYS A 90 7.07 -19.84 7.74
C LYS A 90 6.47 -18.41 7.60
N ILE A 91 6.14 -18.02 6.37
CA ILE A 91 5.42 -16.77 6.10
C ILE A 91 3.91 -17.08 6.07
N CYS A 92 3.17 -16.47 6.98
CA CYS A 92 1.71 -16.60 7.05
C CYS A 92 1.06 -15.37 6.39
N VAL A 93 0.22 -15.61 5.38
CA VAL A 93 -0.50 -14.56 4.65
C VAL A 93 -2.00 -14.88 4.59
N PRO A 94 -2.88 -13.87 4.43
CA PRO A 94 -4.27 -14.11 4.09
C PRO A 94 -4.40 -14.82 2.73
N ALA A 95 -5.40 -15.66 2.58
CA ALA A 95 -5.65 -16.40 1.33
C ALA A 95 -5.75 -15.47 0.13
N LYS A 96 -5.27 -15.90 -1.03
CA LYS A 96 -5.17 -15.19 -2.30
C LYS A 96 -4.03 -14.14 -2.39
N ASN A 97 -3.15 -14.05 -1.40
CA ASN A 97 -2.06 -13.08 -1.43
C ASN A 97 -0.78 -13.59 -2.10
N THR A 98 -0.52 -14.90 -2.13
CA THR A 98 0.76 -15.47 -2.60
C THR A 98 1.12 -15.01 -4.01
N THR A 99 0.22 -15.21 -4.97
CA THR A 99 0.46 -14.83 -6.38
C THR A 99 0.71 -13.34 -6.54
N ILE A 100 -0.04 -12.48 -5.84
CA ILE A 100 0.14 -11.04 -5.92
C ILE A 100 1.46 -10.63 -5.26
N THR A 101 1.80 -11.21 -4.11
CA THR A 101 3.08 -10.98 -3.43
C THR A 101 4.25 -11.34 -4.36
N GLU A 102 4.20 -12.49 -5.01
CA GLU A 102 5.23 -12.92 -5.96
C GLU A 102 5.42 -11.91 -7.11
N ILE A 103 4.31 -11.45 -7.72
CA ILE A 103 4.34 -10.44 -8.79
C ILE A 103 5.03 -9.16 -8.33
N LEU A 104 4.64 -8.66 -7.16
CA LEU A 104 5.15 -7.40 -6.63
C LEU A 104 6.62 -7.51 -6.20
N LEU A 105 7.01 -8.61 -5.57
CA LEU A 105 8.42 -8.85 -5.19
C LEU A 105 9.33 -9.02 -6.41
N ASN A 106 8.86 -9.68 -7.46
CA ASN A 106 9.61 -9.79 -8.73
C ASN A 106 9.78 -8.44 -9.43
N ASP A 107 8.78 -7.56 -9.38
CA ASP A 107 8.95 -6.18 -9.90
C ASP A 107 9.91 -5.38 -9.02
N SER A 108 9.80 -5.52 -7.70
CA SER A 108 10.72 -4.87 -6.75
C SER A 108 12.18 -5.32 -6.93
N ALA A 109 12.42 -6.60 -7.27
CA ALA A 109 13.76 -7.10 -7.61
C ALA A 109 14.33 -6.41 -8.86
N LYS A 110 13.51 -6.17 -9.89
CA LYS A 110 13.92 -5.41 -11.09
C LYS A 110 14.27 -3.96 -10.75
N VAL A 111 13.47 -3.32 -9.90
CA VAL A 111 13.74 -1.94 -9.44
C VAL A 111 15.05 -1.93 -8.64
N ALA A 112 15.24 -2.86 -7.70
CA ALA A 112 16.47 -2.96 -6.92
C ALA A 112 17.73 -3.16 -7.79
N ALA A 113 17.63 -3.93 -8.88
CA ALA A 113 18.72 -4.11 -9.83
C ALA A 113 19.03 -2.82 -10.61
N ALA A 114 17.98 -2.08 -11.03
CA ALA A 114 18.15 -0.80 -11.72
C ALA A 114 18.76 0.27 -10.81
N ASP A 115 18.31 0.37 -9.56
CA ASP A 115 18.83 1.30 -8.56
C ASP A 115 20.32 0.99 -8.25
N ALA A 116 20.67 -0.28 -8.10
CA ALA A 116 22.05 -0.70 -7.87
C ALA A 116 22.96 -0.35 -9.06
N ALA A 117 22.48 -0.53 -10.28
CA ALA A 117 23.22 -0.16 -11.50
C ALA A 117 23.40 1.37 -11.60
N GLU A 118 22.37 2.17 -11.30
CA GLU A 118 22.43 3.64 -11.26
C GLU A 118 23.44 4.12 -10.21
N LEU A 119 23.40 3.55 -9.00
CA LEU A 119 24.33 3.87 -7.93
C LEU A 119 25.76 3.51 -8.30
N SER A 120 25.98 2.34 -8.90
CA SER A 120 27.31 1.89 -9.34
C SER A 120 27.89 2.83 -10.38
N HIS A 121 27.10 3.24 -11.36
CA HIS A 121 27.50 4.20 -12.37
C HIS A 121 27.79 5.59 -11.78
N HIS A 122 26.90 6.08 -10.89
CA HIS A 122 27.02 7.43 -10.33
C HIS A 122 28.21 7.60 -9.39
N TYR A 123 28.47 6.58 -8.56
CA TYR A 123 29.54 6.64 -7.54
C TYR A 123 30.82 5.91 -7.95
N ASN A 124 30.89 5.36 -9.17
CA ASN A 124 32.02 4.57 -9.68
C ASN A 124 32.50 3.49 -8.68
N ARG A 125 31.54 2.78 -8.10
CA ARG A 125 31.74 1.73 -7.10
C ARG A 125 30.63 0.68 -7.28
N ASP A 126 30.95 -0.60 -7.07
CA ASP A 126 29.99 -1.69 -7.17
C ASP A 126 28.98 -1.64 -6.03
N TYR A 127 27.69 -1.56 -6.40
CA TYR A 127 26.52 -1.75 -5.54
C TYR A 127 25.78 -2.99 -6.00
N ALA A 128 25.58 -3.94 -5.08
CA ALA A 128 24.76 -5.12 -5.37
C ALA A 128 23.27 -4.79 -5.19
N PRO A 129 22.35 -5.38 -5.97
CA PRO A 129 20.93 -5.29 -5.68
C PRO A 129 20.63 -5.91 -4.31
N LEU A 130 19.62 -5.38 -3.61
CA LEU A 130 19.19 -5.90 -2.31
C LEU A 130 18.92 -7.40 -2.40
N TYR A 131 18.23 -7.81 -3.45
CA TYR A 131 17.89 -9.20 -3.77
C TYR A 131 17.56 -9.34 -5.25
N ASP A 132 17.46 -10.54 -5.74
CA ASP A 132 17.12 -10.88 -7.12
C ASP A 132 15.92 -11.85 -7.23
N HIS A 133 15.61 -12.30 -8.45
CA HIS A 133 14.49 -13.20 -8.71
C HIS A 133 14.64 -14.57 -8.03
N SER A 134 15.87 -15.07 -7.82
CA SER A 134 16.11 -16.34 -7.13
C SER A 134 15.80 -16.21 -5.64
N ASP A 135 16.15 -15.07 -5.04
CA ASP A 135 15.80 -14.75 -3.65
C ASP A 135 14.28 -14.63 -3.48
N VAL A 136 13.57 -14.07 -4.47
CA VAL A 136 12.09 -14.03 -4.48
C VAL A 136 11.50 -15.44 -4.54
N SER A 137 11.96 -16.29 -5.48
CA SER A 137 11.47 -17.67 -5.60
C SER A 137 11.64 -18.44 -4.30
N ASN A 138 12.84 -18.38 -3.69
CA ASN A 138 13.11 -19.00 -2.39
C ASN A 138 12.17 -18.46 -1.29
N THR A 139 11.84 -17.18 -1.32
CA THR A 139 10.89 -16.59 -0.36
C THR A 139 9.47 -17.15 -0.53
N ILE A 140 9.00 -17.24 -1.77
CA ILE A 140 7.64 -17.70 -2.08
C ILE A 140 7.42 -19.17 -1.68
N ASP A 141 8.46 -20.02 -1.74
CA ASP A 141 8.40 -21.41 -1.28
C ASP A 141 8.05 -21.52 0.23
N HIS A 142 8.22 -20.46 1.00
CA HIS A 142 7.89 -20.41 2.43
C HIS A 142 6.56 -19.72 2.75
N VAL A 143 5.78 -19.29 1.73
CA VAL A 143 4.50 -18.60 1.91
C VAL A 143 3.36 -19.60 2.06
N PHE A 144 2.57 -19.45 3.12
CA PHE A 144 1.39 -20.26 3.43
C PHE A 144 0.16 -19.36 3.58
N GLU A 145 -0.90 -19.69 2.85
CA GLU A 145 -2.15 -18.95 2.85
C GLU A 145 -3.14 -19.47 3.89
N TYR A 146 -3.85 -18.55 4.55
CA TYR A 146 -4.84 -18.88 5.56
C TYR A 146 -6.14 -18.08 5.35
N ALA A 147 -7.27 -18.79 5.42
CA ALA A 147 -8.59 -18.19 5.26
C ALA A 147 -8.93 -17.24 6.42
N PHE A 148 -9.68 -16.18 6.10
CA PHE A 148 -10.21 -15.27 7.11
C PHE A 148 -11.09 -15.97 8.16
N GLY A 149 -11.10 -15.43 9.37
CA GLY A 149 -12.01 -15.81 10.46
C GLY A 149 -11.66 -17.10 11.19
N LYS A 150 -10.73 -17.91 10.68
CA LYS A 150 -10.32 -19.17 11.32
C LYS A 150 -9.17 -18.93 12.28
N ILE A 151 -9.29 -19.45 13.52
CA ILE A 151 -8.16 -19.53 14.45
C ILE A 151 -7.28 -20.68 14.02
N ILE A 152 -6.01 -20.40 13.81
CA ILE A 152 -4.97 -21.37 13.42
C ILE A 152 -3.98 -21.50 14.58
N GLU A 153 -3.68 -22.70 14.98
CA GLU A 153 -2.61 -23.03 15.92
C GLU A 153 -1.38 -23.43 15.11
N LEU A 154 -0.31 -22.65 15.19
CA LEU A 154 0.96 -22.98 14.54
C LEU A 154 1.74 -23.98 15.39
N ASP A 155 1.71 -23.75 16.70
CA ASP A 155 2.27 -24.61 17.74
C ASP A 155 1.65 -24.27 19.12
N GLU A 156 2.21 -24.79 20.21
CA GLU A 156 1.75 -24.55 21.57
C GLU A 156 1.94 -23.09 22.05
N TYR A 157 2.81 -22.31 21.37
CA TYR A 157 3.15 -20.93 21.74
C TYR A 157 2.41 -19.88 20.91
N VAL A 158 2.00 -20.24 19.66
CA VAL A 158 1.51 -19.26 18.70
C VAL A 158 0.21 -19.71 18.05
N LYS A 159 -0.84 -18.90 18.25
CA LYS A 159 -2.12 -19.00 17.52
C LYS A 159 -2.40 -17.66 16.86
N PHE A 160 -3.14 -17.69 15.76
CA PHE A 160 -3.53 -16.46 15.08
C PHE A 160 -4.85 -16.56 14.34
N ARG A 161 -5.39 -15.42 13.95
CA ARG A 161 -6.53 -15.29 13.05
C ARG A 161 -6.38 -14.04 12.19
N PHE A 162 -6.57 -14.17 10.88
CA PHE A 162 -6.73 -13.04 9.99
C PHE A 162 -8.18 -12.57 9.96
N VAL A 163 -8.37 -11.24 10.05
CA VAL A 163 -9.68 -10.57 10.01
C VAL A 163 -9.64 -9.52 8.91
N PRO A 164 -10.62 -9.41 8.00
CA PRO A 164 -10.60 -8.42 6.91
C PRO A 164 -10.36 -7.00 7.41
N SER A 165 -9.38 -6.32 6.83
CA SER A 165 -9.05 -4.93 7.18
C SER A 165 -9.76 -3.89 6.30
N GLY A 166 -10.31 -4.30 5.16
CA GLY A 166 -10.98 -3.40 4.22
C GLY A 166 -10.04 -2.49 3.42
N HIS A 167 -8.72 -2.68 3.53
CA HIS A 167 -7.74 -1.78 2.91
C HIS A 167 -7.61 -1.99 1.41
N ILE A 168 -7.14 -3.16 0.99
CA ILE A 168 -7.04 -3.61 -0.40
C ILE A 168 -7.52 -5.06 -0.52
N PHE A 169 -7.47 -5.63 -1.73
CA PHE A 169 -7.80 -7.04 -1.98
C PHE A 169 -7.06 -7.97 -1.01
N ALA A 170 -7.81 -8.81 -0.32
CA ALA A 170 -7.34 -9.79 0.65
C ALA A 170 -6.45 -9.22 1.78
N ALA A 171 -6.60 -7.93 2.13
CA ALA A 171 -5.88 -7.33 3.26
C ALA A 171 -6.52 -7.68 4.61
N ALA A 172 -5.69 -7.88 5.63
CA ALA A 172 -6.08 -8.35 6.95
C ALA A 172 -5.59 -7.48 8.10
N GLN A 173 -6.33 -7.52 9.19
CA GLN A 173 -5.83 -7.34 10.55
C GLN A 173 -5.37 -8.71 11.06
N LEU A 174 -4.44 -8.73 12.00
CA LEU A 174 -3.94 -9.94 12.65
C LEU A 174 -4.32 -9.94 14.13
N GLU A 175 -5.07 -10.92 14.57
CA GLU A 175 -5.16 -11.30 15.97
C GLU A 175 -4.13 -12.39 16.23
N LEU A 176 -3.18 -12.11 17.11
CA LEU A 176 -2.07 -12.99 17.45
C LEU A 176 -2.11 -13.31 18.95
N TRP A 177 -2.18 -14.58 19.29
CA TRP A 177 -2.03 -15.07 20.68
C TRP A 177 -0.63 -15.65 20.84
N VAL A 178 0.11 -15.08 21.77
CA VAL A 178 1.45 -15.53 22.14
C VAL A 178 1.40 -16.07 23.57
N THR A 179 1.80 -17.30 23.73
CA THR A 179 1.75 -18.02 25.02
C THR A 179 3.15 -18.30 25.54
N GLU A 180 3.40 -17.94 26.79
CA GLU A 180 4.61 -18.29 27.53
C GLU A 180 4.24 -18.85 28.91
N GLY A 181 4.54 -20.12 29.10
CA GLY A 181 4.10 -20.86 30.30
C GLY A 181 2.57 -20.89 30.38
N TYR A 182 2.03 -20.32 31.46
CA TYR A 182 0.57 -20.24 31.67
C TYR A 182 -0.04 -18.89 31.26
N HIS A 183 0.76 -17.98 30.67
CA HIS A 183 0.32 -16.66 30.29
C HIS A 183 0.18 -16.56 28.78
N THR A 184 -1.00 -16.16 28.32
CA THR A 184 -1.29 -15.86 26.92
C THR A 184 -1.61 -14.38 26.79
N LYS A 185 -0.94 -13.68 25.88
CA LYS A 185 -1.25 -12.32 25.50
C LYS A 185 -1.83 -12.29 24.09
N LYS A 186 -2.95 -11.59 23.93
CA LYS A 186 -3.59 -11.33 22.64
C LYS A 186 -3.16 -9.98 22.12
N ILE A 187 -2.47 -9.97 21.02
CA ILE A 187 -2.01 -8.78 20.29
C ILE A 187 -2.90 -8.59 19.08
N LEU A 188 -3.49 -7.43 18.90
CA LEU A 188 -4.12 -7.01 17.66
C LEU A 188 -3.15 -6.12 16.90
N TYR A 189 -2.67 -6.59 15.74
CA TYR A 189 -1.97 -5.76 14.78
C TYR A 189 -2.94 -5.41 13.65
N THR A 190 -3.28 -4.13 13.52
CA THR A 190 -4.28 -3.73 12.52
C THR A 190 -3.76 -3.79 11.10
N SER A 191 -2.42 -3.68 10.92
CA SER A 191 -1.85 -3.34 9.63
C SER A 191 -2.59 -2.14 9.03
N ASP A 192 -2.70 -2.02 7.73
CA ASP A 192 -3.44 -0.93 7.10
C ASP A 192 -4.95 -1.19 7.12
N LEU A 193 -5.70 -0.22 7.58
CA LEU A 193 -7.16 -0.27 7.70
C LEU A 193 -7.85 0.45 6.54
N GLY A 194 -8.95 -0.10 6.07
CA GLY A 194 -9.71 0.44 4.96
C GLY A 194 -10.82 1.40 5.37
N ASN A 195 -11.21 2.28 4.44
CA ASN A 195 -12.31 3.20 4.64
C ASN A 195 -13.63 2.44 4.80
N VAL A 196 -14.26 2.57 5.98
CA VAL A 196 -15.50 1.86 6.34
C VAL A 196 -16.77 2.43 5.69
N HIS A 197 -16.68 3.61 5.08
CA HIS A 197 -17.82 4.32 4.50
C HIS A 197 -17.94 4.15 2.99
N ILE A 198 -16.98 3.47 2.36
CA ILE A 198 -16.89 3.33 0.90
C ILE A 198 -16.66 1.88 0.53
N THR A 199 -17.58 1.31 -0.21
CA THR A 199 -17.42 -0.03 -0.78
C THR A 199 -16.45 0.05 -1.97
N LYS A 200 -15.45 -0.80 -1.97
CA LYS A 200 -14.47 -0.95 -3.06
C LYS A 200 -14.68 -2.28 -3.79
N PRO A 201 -14.49 -2.33 -5.12
CA PRO A 201 -14.57 -3.59 -5.83
C PRO A 201 -13.47 -4.55 -5.34
N PHE A 202 -13.81 -5.82 -5.19
CA PHE A 202 -12.88 -6.92 -4.85
C PHE A 202 -12.25 -6.87 -3.46
N VAL A 203 -12.67 -5.94 -2.60
CA VAL A 203 -12.12 -5.77 -1.24
C VAL A 203 -13.14 -6.27 -0.22
N GLU A 204 -12.74 -7.20 0.60
CA GLU A 204 -13.56 -7.66 1.72
C GLU A 204 -13.83 -6.48 2.68
N PRO A 205 -15.09 -6.27 3.10
CA PRO A 205 -15.42 -5.17 4.02
C PRO A 205 -14.66 -5.28 5.33
N PHE A 206 -14.26 -4.14 5.89
CA PHE A 206 -13.67 -4.07 7.22
C PHE A 206 -14.52 -4.79 8.27
N GLN A 207 -13.88 -5.61 9.10
CA GLN A 207 -14.51 -6.26 10.24
C GLN A 207 -13.82 -5.83 11.52
N PRO A 208 -14.55 -5.26 12.50
CA PRO A 208 -13.96 -4.77 13.74
C PRO A 208 -13.55 -5.94 14.66
N VAL A 209 -12.39 -5.80 15.29
CA VAL A 209 -11.98 -6.61 16.44
C VAL A 209 -12.24 -5.81 17.71
N THR A 210 -12.95 -6.39 18.67
CA THR A 210 -13.47 -5.66 19.85
C THR A 210 -12.64 -5.87 21.10
N LYS A 211 -11.72 -6.86 21.14
CA LYS A 211 -10.94 -7.19 22.34
C LYS A 211 -9.54 -7.67 21.99
N ALA A 212 -8.54 -7.11 22.67
CA ALA A 212 -7.14 -7.55 22.69
C ALA A 212 -6.51 -7.11 24.01
N ASP A 213 -5.35 -7.66 24.39
CA ASP A 213 -4.59 -7.11 25.51
C ASP A 213 -3.83 -5.85 25.04
N ILE A 214 -3.27 -5.92 23.83
CA ILE A 214 -2.53 -4.83 23.20
C ILE A 214 -3.01 -4.65 21.76
N VAL A 215 -3.08 -3.38 21.35
CA VAL A 215 -3.34 -2.98 19.96
C VAL A 215 -2.10 -2.28 19.40
N ILE A 216 -1.68 -2.67 18.20
CA ILE A 216 -0.70 -1.95 17.39
C ILE A 216 -1.44 -1.49 16.15
N GLY A 217 -1.64 -0.19 16.01
CA GLY A 217 -2.55 0.40 15.04
C GLY A 217 -1.90 1.39 14.09
N GLU A 218 -2.40 1.45 12.83
CA GLU A 218 -2.01 2.43 11.84
C GLU A 218 -2.50 3.85 12.16
N SER A 219 -1.88 4.85 11.55
CA SER A 219 -2.24 6.26 11.75
C SER A 219 -2.01 7.14 10.53
N THR A 220 -2.10 6.55 9.33
CA THR A 220 -1.84 7.23 8.05
C THR A 220 -2.63 8.54 7.91
N TYR A 221 -3.91 8.52 8.23
CA TYR A 221 -4.77 9.72 8.23
C TYR A 221 -5.09 10.25 9.64
N GLY A 222 -4.13 10.13 10.53
CA GLY A 222 -4.30 10.58 11.91
C GLY A 222 -4.52 12.09 12.09
N ASN A 223 -4.19 12.91 11.10
CA ASN A 223 -4.35 14.37 11.09
C ASN A 223 -5.24 14.89 9.95
N GLU A 224 -5.96 14.02 9.27
CA GLU A 224 -6.84 14.42 8.17
C GLU A 224 -8.29 14.63 8.66
N GLU A 225 -8.71 15.88 8.79
CA GLU A 225 -10.09 16.25 9.19
C GLU A 225 -11.16 15.84 8.14
N ILE A 226 -10.74 15.50 6.93
CA ILE A 226 -11.67 15.22 5.83
C ILE A 226 -12.15 13.79 5.89
N VAL A 227 -13.43 13.63 6.17
CA VAL A 227 -14.11 12.33 6.18
C VAL A 227 -14.68 12.04 4.80
N ALA A 228 -14.04 11.11 4.08
CA ALA A 228 -14.54 10.63 2.80
C ALA A 228 -15.68 9.63 3.01
N ARG A 229 -16.92 10.10 2.85
CA ARG A 229 -18.15 9.29 2.88
C ARG A 229 -18.64 9.01 1.47
N GLN A 230 -19.61 8.11 1.33
CA GLN A 230 -20.19 7.74 0.03
C GLN A 230 -20.65 8.96 -0.78
N LYS A 231 -21.29 9.95 -0.16
CA LYS A 231 -21.70 11.20 -0.83
C LYS A 231 -20.52 11.99 -1.43
N MET A 232 -19.34 11.95 -0.80
CA MET A 232 -18.13 12.56 -1.38
C MET A 232 -17.60 11.72 -2.53
N ARG A 233 -17.69 10.39 -2.41
CA ARG A 233 -17.32 9.46 -3.49
C ARG A 233 -18.17 9.71 -4.72
N ASP A 234 -19.49 9.87 -4.57
CA ASP A 234 -20.41 10.14 -5.67
C ASP A 234 -20.05 11.47 -6.37
N LYS A 235 -19.78 12.53 -5.60
CA LYS A 235 -19.30 13.81 -6.16
C LYS A 235 -17.95 13.70 -6.86
N ASP A 236 -17.03 12.89 -6.34
CA ASP A 236 -15.73 12.69 -6.98
C ASP A 236 -15.88 11.87 -8.27
N ILE A 237 -16.84 10.94 -8.34
CA ILE A 237 -17.22 10.24 -9.58
C ILE A 237 -17.76 11.23 -10.62
N GLU A 238 -18.66 12.15 -10.22
CA GLU A 238 -19.15 13.23 -11.10
C GLU A 238 -18.00 14.10 -11.64
N LYS A 239 -16.98 14.40 -10.80
CA LYS A 239 -15.78 15.13 -11.26
C LYS A 239 -14.96 14.32 -12.28
N ILE A 240 -14.87 12.99 -12.12
CA ILE A 240 -14.22 12.12 -13.14
C ILE A 240 -14.99 12.20 -14.44
N GLN A 241 -16.32 12.08 -14.41
CA GLN A 241 -17.16 12.18 -15.60
C GLN A 241 -17.01 13.56 -16.28
N HIS A 242 -16.97 14.63 -15.47
CA HIS A 242 -16.74 15.99 -15.99
C HIS A 242 -15.34 16.09 -16.65
N ALA A 243 -14.30 15.57 -15.99
CA ALA A 243 -12.93 15.57 -16.51
C ALA A 243 -12.82 14.82 -17.85
N VAL A 244 -13.45 13.64 -17.95
CA VAL A 244 -13.50 12.87 -19.20
C VAL A 244 -14.21 13.66 -20.31
N ARG A 245 -15.33 14.33 -20.00
CA ARG A 245 -16.06 15.17 -20.97
C ARG A 245 -15.23 16.35 -21.42
N GLU A 246 -14.76 17.16 -20.46
CA GLU A 246 -14.02 18.39 -20.72
C GLU A 246 -12.72 18.12 -21.50
N VAL A 247 -11.92 17.16 -21.05
CA VAL A 247 -10.57 16.91 -21.57
C VAL A 247 -10.61 16.05 -22.82
N CYS A 248 -11.34 14.93 -22.79
CA CYS A 248 -11.27 13.94 -23.86
C CYS A 248 -12.33 14.18 -24.94
N LYS A 249 -13.59 14.49 -24.61
CA LYS A 249 -14.63 14.70 -25.60
C LYS A 249 -14.52 16.08 -26.28
N GLU A 250 -14.43 17.15 -25.49
CA GLU A 250 -14.43 18.53 -25.96
C GLU A 250 -13.02 19.03 -26.31
N GLY A 251 -12.07 18.84 -25.37
CA GLY A 251 -10.70 19.35 -25.53
C GLY A 251 -9.79 18.50 -26.40
N ARG A 252 -10.21 17.26 -26.77
CA ARG A 252 -9.41 16.27 -27.49
C ARG A 252 -8.01 16.05 -26.89
N GLY A 253 -7.89 16.24 -25.58
CA GLY A 253 -6.68 16.06 -24.80
C GLY A 253 -6.59 14.67 -24.18
N LYS A 254 -5.61 14.50 -23.32
CA LYS A 254 -5.36 13.25 -22.57
C LYS A 254 -5.58 13.45 -21.08
N LEU A 255 -6.21 12.47 -20.46
CA LEU A 255 -6.45 12.40 -19.03
C LEU A 255 -5.53 11.33 -18.43
N LEU A 256 -4.48 11.75 -17.71
CA LEU A 256 -3.59 10.86 -16.99
C LEU A 256 -4.10 10.62 -15.56
N ILE A 257 -4.23 9.38 -15.17
CA ILE A 257 -4.58 8.94 -13.82
C ILE A 257 -3.42 8.08 -13.30
N PRO A 258 -2.50 8.65 -12.50
CA PRO A 258 -1.45 7.89 -11.86
C PRO A 258 -2.05 6.92 -10.84
N VAL A 259 -1.67 5.65 -10.92
CA VAL A 259 -2.22 4.57 -10.10
C VAL A 259 -1.12 3.68 -9.54
N PHE A 260 -1.40 3.04 -8.40
CA PHE A 260 -0.62 1.88 -7.96
C PHE A 260 -1.03 0.66 -8.77
N ALA A 261 -0.08 -0.21 -9.08
CA ALA A 261 -0.30 -1.36 -9.96
C ALA A 261 -1.21 -2.42 -9.35
N ASN A 262 -1.20 -2.54 -8.03
CA ASN A 262 -2.12 -3.38 -7.27
C ASN A 262 -3.21 -2.54 -6.63
N SER A 263 -4.43 -2.99 -6.68
CA SER A 263 -5.66 -2.41 -6.15
C SER A 263 -6.16 -1.17 -6.92
N ARG A 264 -5.44 -0.05 -6.94
CA ARG A 264 -5.94 1.21 -7.52
C ARG A 264 -6.12 1.15 -9.03
N ALA A 265 -5.23 0.49 -9.76
CA ALA A 265 -5.36 0.33 -11.20
C ALA A 265 -6.62 -0.47 -11.56
N GLN A 266 -6.88 -1.56 -10.84
CA GLN A 266 -8.03 -2.42 -11.02
C GLN A 266 -9.34 -1.70 -10.62
N GLU A 267 -9.32 -0.97 -9.51
CA GLU A 267 -10.48 -0.16 -9.07
C GLU A 267 -10.85 0.91 -10.11
N MET A 268 -9.86 1.62 -10.65
CA MET A 268 -10.11 2.65 -11.64
C MET A 268 -10.60 2.08 -12.98
N LEU A 269 -10.08 0.91 -13.39
CA LEU A 269 -10.58 0.21 -14.58
C LEU A 269 -12.04 -0.21 -14.40
N MET A 270 -12.39 -0.78 -13.25
CA MET A 270 -13.76 -1.16 -12.92
C MET A 270 -14.69 0.04 -12.89
N LEU A 271 -14.25 1.15 -12.30
CA LEU A 271 -15.05 2.38 -12.26
C LEU A 271 -15.33 2.92 -13.69
N LEU A 272 -14.31 2.95 -14.54
CA LEU A 272 -14.48 3.40 -15.92
C LEU A 272 -15.42 2.47 -16.70
N TYR A 273 -15.32 1.16 -16.45
CA TYR A 273 -16.25 0.19 -17.02
C TYR A 273 -17.69 0.37 -16.51
N ASP A 274 -17.88 0.61 -15.22
CA ASP A 274 -19.20 0.88 -14.64
C ASP A 274 -19.83 2.17 -15.19
N LEU A 275 -19.04 3.19 -15.46
CA LEU A 275 -19.50 4.46 -15.98
C LEU A 275 -19.82 4.44 -17.50
N TYR A 276 -19.03 3.69 -18.27
CA TYR A 276 -19.04 3.81 -19.72
C TYR A 276 -19.19 2.49 -20.47
N GLY A 277 -19.11 1.34 -19.81
CA GLY A 277 -19.15 0.02 -20.45
C GLY A 277 -20.45 -0.25 -21.22
N ASN A 278 -21.55 0.34 -20.78
CA ASN A 278 -22.87 0.27 -21.43
C ASN A 278 -23.24 1.56 -22.22
N ASP A 279 -22.34 2.55 -22.32
CA ASP A 279 -22.59 3.78 -23.08
C ASP A 279 -22.24 3.55 -24.56
N PRO A 280 -23.24 3.43 -25.46
CA PRO A 280 -22.99 3.20 -26.88
C PRO A 280 -22.33 4.40 -27.60
N SER A 281 -22.28 5.56 -26.94
CA SER A 281 -21.62 6.76 -27.45
C SER A 281 -20.14 6.89 -27.06
N PHE A 282 -19.67 6.08 -26.12
CA PHE A 282 -18.28 6.13 -25.65
C PHE A 282 -17.32 5.66 -26.76
N ARG A 283 -16.28 6.47 -27.03
CA ARG A 283 -15.29 6.21 -28.11
C ARG A 283 -13.86 6.55 -27.69
N ILE A 284 -13.60 6.74 -26.39
CA ILE A 284 -12.31 7.18 -25.91
C ILE A 284 -11.46 5.95 -25.53
N PRO A 285 -10.26 5.77 -26.12
CA PRO A 285 -9.38 4.69 -25.72
C PRO A 285 -8.91 4.85 -24.27
N ILE A 286 -8.91 3.75 -23.53
CA ILE A 286 -8.39 3.65 -22.17
C ILE A 286 -7.07 2.89 -22.27
N LEU A 287 -5.97 3.58 -22.02
CA LEU A 287 -4.62 3.00 -22.07
C LEU A 287 -4.27 2.50 -20.66
N PHE A 288 -4.26 1.20 -20.48
CA PHE A 288 -3.80 0.57 -19.25
C PHE A 288 -2.29 0.36 -19.34
N ASP A 289 -1.53 1.44 -19.07
CA ASP A 289 -0.10 1.53 -19.32
C ASP A 289 0.72 1.25 -18.07
N THR A 290 0.64 0.01 -17.63
CA THR A 290 1.35 -0.51 -16.45
C THR A 290 1.60 -2.02 -16.61
N PRO A 291 2.81 -2.46 -17.05
CA PRO A 291 3.11 -3.87 -17.24
C PRO A 291 2.85 -4.73 -16.00
N MET A 292 3.32 -4.31 -14.83
CA MET A 292 3.03 -4.99 -13.56
C MET A 292 1.51 -5.01 -13.27
N GLY A 293 0.82 -3.89 -13.48
CA GLY A 293 -0.63 -3.83 -13.30
C GLY A 293 -1.40 -4.79 -14.21
N ILE A 294 -0.93 -5.04 -15.45
CA ILE A 294 -1.50 -6.05 -16.36
C ILE A 294 -1.35 -7.44 -15.75
N THR A 295 -0.16 -7.77 -15.21
CA THR A 295 0.08 -9.06 -14.55
C THR A 295 -0.82 -9.23 -13.32
N VAL A 296 -1.02 -8.19 -12.53
CA VAL A 296 -1.96 -8.19 -11.39
C VAL A 296 -3.41 -8.36 -11.87
N CYS A 297 -3.81 -7.71 -12.98
CA CYS A 297 -5.14 -7.91 -13.56
C CYS A 297 -5.41 -9.37 -13.94
N ASN A 298 -4.42 -10.05 -14.52
CA ASN A 298 -4.50 -11.47 -14.86
C ASN A 298 -4.55 -12.35 -13.59
N ALA A 299 -3.82 -11.99 -12.54
CA ALA A 299 -3.92 -12.68 -11.26
C ALA A 299 -5.33 -12.54 -10.67
N TYR A 300 -5.93 -11.36 -10.68
CA TYR A 300 -7.31 -11.14 -10.24
C TYR A 300 -8.30 -12.01 -11.02
N ALA A 301 -8.16 -12.14 -12.35
CA ALA A 301 -9.01 -13.00 -13.18
C ALA A 301 -8.98 -14.48 -12.74
N ASN A 302 -7.88 -14.93 -12.14
CA ASN A 302 -7.73 -16.29 -11.61
C ASN A 302 -8.22 -16.41 -10.15
N LEU A 303 -8.03 -15.37 -9.34
CA LEU A 303 -8.34 -15.37 -7.90
C LEU A 303 -9.80 -15.02 -7.58
N LEU A 304 -10.46 -14.25 -8.44
CA LEU A 304 -11.87 -13.88 -8.29
C LEU A 304 -12.78 -15.06 -8.63
N THR A 305 -13.97 -15.06 -8.02
CA THR A 305 -15.00 -16.09 -8.22
C THR A 305 -16.38 -15.45 -8.38
N GLY A 306 -17.36 -16.22 -8.89
CA GLY A 306 -18.75 -15.78 -8.99
C GLY A 306 -18.98 -14.51 -9.80
N PRO A 307 -19.95 -13.66 -9.44
CA PRO A 307 -20.33 -12.48 -10.18
C PRO A 307 -19.20 -11.44 -10.35
N GLU A 308 -18.29 -11.35 -9.37
CA GLU A 308 -17.13 -10.46 -9.47
C GLU A 308 -16.18 -10.87 -10.57
N LYS A 309 -15.91 -12.17 -10.72
CA LYS A 309 -15.09 -12.71 -11.81
C LYS A 309 -15.70 -12.41 -13.18
N GLU A 310 -17.01 -12.59 -13.32
CA GLU A 310 -17.71 -12.32 -14.58
C GLU A 310 -17.65 -10.85 -14.94
N LYS A 311 -17.90 -9.95 -13.97
CA LYS A 311 -17.83 -8.52 -14.16
C LYS A 311 -16.41 -8.08 -14.53
N TRP A 312 -15.39 -8.62 -13.82
CA TRP A 312 -13.99 -8.38 -14.12
C TRP A 312 -13.60 -8.82 -15.54
N SER A 313 -14.02 -10.02 -15.94
CA SER A 313 -13.76 -10.53 -17.31
C SER A 313 -14.34 -9.63 -18.38
N ARG A 314 -15.56 -9.09 -18.16
CA ARG A 314 -16.16 -8.11 -19.11
C ARG A 314 -15.37 -6.81 -19.16
N ALA A 315 -14.90 -6.29 -18.01
CA ALA A 315 -14.09 -5.08 -17.98
C ALA A 315 -12.73 -5.28 -18.67
N MET A 316 -12.09 -6.43 -18.46
CA MET A 316 -10.81 -6.80 -19.09
C MET A 316 -10.94 -6.97 -20.63
N SER A 317 -12.06 -7.46 -21.12
CA SER A 317 -12.31 -7.66 -22.54
C SER A 317 -12.98 -6.47 -23.22
N TRP A 318 -13.20 -5.36 -22.51
CA TRP A 318 -13.83 -4.18 -23.07
C TRP A 318 -12.98 -3.54 -24.16
N HIS A 319 -13.51 -3.47 -25.38
CA HIS A 319 -12.76 -3.13 -26.60
C HIS A 319 -12.10 -1.73 -26.61
N TYR A 320 -12.50 -0.83 -25.71
CA TYR A 320 -11.83 0.47 -25.52
C TYR A 320 -10.61 0.39 -24.62
N VAL A 321 -10.39 -0.69 -23.91
CA VAL A 321 -9.20 -0.90 -23.07
C VAL A 321 -8.07 -1.47 -23.90
N LYS A 322 -6.92 -0.80 -23.85
CA LYS A 322 -5.67 -1.26 -24.47
C LYS A 322 -4.64 -1.51 -23.39
N PHE A 323 -4.27 -2.77 -23.21
CA PHE A 323 -3.23 -3.18 -22.27
C PHE A 323 -1.86 -2.97 -22.91
N MET A 324 -1.09 -2.00 -22.38
CA MET A 324 0.17 -1.53 -22.94
C MET A 324 1.34 -2.26 -22.26
N ALA A 325 1.69 -3.44 -22.71
CA ALA A 325 2.86 -4.18 -22.19
C ALA A 325 4.16 -3.60 -22.74
N ASP A 326 4.22 -3.25 -24.03
CA ASP A 326 5.40 -2.76 -24.73
C ASP A 326 5.66 -1.27 -24.46
N ALA A 327 6.95 -0.94 -24.23
CA ALA A 327 7.42 0.44 -24.03
C ALA A 327 7.40 1.25 -25.35
N ALA A 328 7.60 0.63 -26.50
CA ALA A 328 7.55 1.31 -27.79
C ALA A 328 6.12 1.73 -28.12
N GLU A 329 5.13 0.87 -27.86
CA GLU A 329 3.71 1.20 -28.01
C GLU A 329 3.32 2.37 -27.08
N SER A 330 3.75 2.33 -25.82
CA SER A 330 3.53 3.43 -24.86
C SER A 330 4.09 4.75 -25.40
N LYS A 331 5.33 4.76 -25.89
CA LYS A 331 5.96 5.95 -26.48
C LYS A 331 5.20 6.46 -27.71
N ALA A 332 4.72 5.58 -28.58
CA ALA A 332 3.92 5.96 -29.73
C ALA A 332 2.62 6.68 -29.31
N TRP A 333 1.93 6.18 -28.28
CA TRP A 333 0.74 6.82 -27.74
C TRP A 333 1.01 8.15 -27.03
N MET A 334 2.18 8.34 -26.41
CA MET A 334 2.56 9.61 -25.81
C MET A 334 2.58 10.75 -26.84
N THR A 335 3.01 10.47 -28.06
CA THR A 335 3.11 11.46 -29.15
C THR A 335 1.90 11.46 -30.09
N ALA A 336 1.07 10.42 -30.06
CA ALA A 336 -0.14 10.34 -30.89
C ALA A 336 -1.12 11.48 -30.58
N LYS A 337 -1.77 12.01 -31.62
CA LYS A 337 -2.85 12.99 -31.47
C LYS A 337 -4.15 12.31 -31.07
N GLY A 338 -5.02 13.04 -30.40
CA GLY A 338 -6.34 12.60 -30.01
C GLY A 338 -6.50 12.28 -28.53
N PRO A 339 -7.75 12.08 -28.09
CA PRO A 339 -8.08 11.84 -26.71
C PRO A 339 -7.68 10.44 -26.25
N ALA A 340 -7.32 10.33 -24.96
CA ALA A 340 -7.14 9.05 -24.29
C ALA A 340 -7.27 9.23 -22.77
N ILE A 341 -7.76 8.20 -22.09
CA ILE A 341 -7.65 8.06 -20.63
C ILE A 341 -6.48 7.12 -20.37
N ILE A 342 -5.54 7.50 -19.52
CA ILE A 342 -4.31 6.75 -19.25
C ILE A 342 -4.30 6.35 -17.77
N LEU A 343 -4.28 5.05 -17.48
CA LEU A 343 -3.99 4.48 -16.15
C LEU A 343 -2.54 4.02 -16.17
N SER A 344 -1.66 4.68 -15.40
CA SER A 344 -0.23 4.41 -15.47
C SER A 344 0.45 4.46 -14.11
N THR A 345 1.49 3.62 -13.92
CA THR A 345 2.31 3.55 -12.71
C THR A 345 3.63 4.32 -12.85
N SER A 346 4.17 4.87 -11.73
CA SER A 346 3.74 4.74 -10.35
C SER A 346 2.72 5.81 -9.97
N GLY A 347 1.93 5.55 -8.91
CA GLY A 347 0.99 6.52 -8.36
C GLY A 347 1.66 7.78 -7.81
N MET A 348 2.89 7.66 -7.29
CA MET A 348 3.71 8.78 -6.78
C MET A 348 4.51 9.49 -7.88
N MET A 349 4.53 8.98 -9.12
CA MET A 349 5.32 9.50 -10.25
C MET A 349 6.83 9.57 -9.99
N THR A 350 7.35 8.87 -9.01
CA THR A 350 8.78 8.85 -8.68
C THR A 350 9.60 8.20 -9.79
N HIS A 351 9.07 7.13 -10.35
CA HIS A 351 9.65 6.36 -11.47
C HIS A 351 8.52 5.81 -12.36
N GLY A 352 8.87 5.00 -13.35
CA GLY A 352 7.91 4.32 -14.19
C GLY A 352 7.30 5.18 -15.32
N ARG A 353 6.28 4.62 -15.96
CA ARG A 353 5.67 5.19 -17.16
C ARG A 353 4.85 6.44 -16.87
N SER A 354 4.22 6.55 -15.69
CA SER A 354 3.45 7.74 -15.30
C SER A 354 4.30 9.00 -15.29
N ARG A 355 5.59 8.89 -14.92
CA ARG A 355 6.54 10.01 -14.97
C ARG A 355 6.83 10.45 -16.41
N ALA A 356 6.95 9.51 -17.34
CA ALA A 356 7.13 9.81 -18.77
C ALA A 356 5.89 10.47 -19.36
N TRP A 357 4.70 9.95 -19.07
CA TRP A 357 3.44 10.58 -19.43
C TRP A 357 3.31 11.99 -18.87
N CYS A 358 3.63 12.17 -17.60
CA CYS A 358 3.62 13.48 -16.95
C CYS A 358 4.49 14.48 -17.71
N ARG A 359 5.74 14.12 -18.04
CA ARG A 359 6.64 14.98 -18.82
C ARG A 359 6.03 15.41 -20.16
N GLN A 360 5.34 14.49 -20.85
CA GLN A 360 4.72 14.76 -22.15
C GLN A 360 3.46 15.62 -22.03
N LEU A 361 2.68 15.47 -20.96
CA LEU A 361 1.38 16.12 -20.84
C LEU A 361 1.44 17.52 -20.17
N LEU A 362 2.34 17.72 -19.22
CA LEU A 362 2.46 18.95 -18.44
C LEU A 362 2.52 20.26 -19.28
N PRO A 363 3.21 20.32 -20.43
CA PRO A 363 3.28 21.55 -21.22
C PRO A 363 1.97 22.02 -21.85
N HIS A 364 0.95 21.17 -21.90
CA HIS A 364 -0.26 21.37 -22.72
C HIS A 364 -1.51 21.53 -21.84
N ASN A 365 -2.20 22.67 -21.99
CA ASN A 365 -3.37 23.05 -21.19
C ASN A 365 -4.67 22.32 -21.55
N ASN A 366 -4.69 21.57 -22.66
CA ASN A 366 -5.80 20.69 -23.03
C ASN A 366 -5.73 19.31 -22.37
N ASN A 367 -4.66 18.99 -21.63
CA ASN A 367 -4.51 17.78 -20.87
C ASN A 367 -4.87 17.96 -19.40
N MET A 368 -5.11 16.85 -18.69
CA MET A 368 -5.34 16.84 -17.25
C MET A 368 -4.61 15.68 -16.59
N ILE A 369 -4.12 15.93 -15.36
CA ILE A 369 -3.64 14.88 -14.45
C ILE A 369 -4.62 14.79 -13.28
N LEU A 370 -5.18 13.60 -13.06
CA LEU A 370 -6.15 13.32 -12.02
C LEU A 370 -5.52 12.42 -10.96
N PHE A 371 -5.35 12.96 -9.75
CA PHE A 371 -4.84 12.22 -8.61
C PHE A 371 -5.98 11.65 -7.78
N CYS A 372 -5.95 10.34 -7.50
CA CYS A 372 -6.97 9.60 -6.78
C CYS A 372 -6.43 8.88 -5.53
N GLY A 373 -5.50 9.51 -4.79
CA GLY A 373 -4.93 8.90 -3.60
C GLY A 373 -4.01 9.82 -2.82
N PHE A 374 -3.43 9.26 -1.76
CA PHE A 374 -2.37 9.88 -0.98
C PHE A 374 -1.12 10.07 -1.84
N ALA A 375 -0.34 11.09 -1.55
CA ALA A 375 0.98 11.32 -2.12
C ALA A 375 1.93 11.71 -0.98
N ILE A 376 3.01 10.95 -0.84
CA ILE A 376 4.06 11.21 0.16
C ILE A 376 4.59 12.63 -0.06
N GLU A 377 4.83 13.36 1.02
CA GLU A 377 5.39 14.69 0.98
C GLU A 377 6.69 14.71 0.17
N ASP A 378 6.95 15.80 -0.57
CA ASP A 378 8.08 15.97 -1.49
C ASP A 378 8.14 15.01 -2.69
N SER A 379 7.19 14.08 -2.85
CA SER A 379 7.09 13.30 -4.08
C SER A 379 6.70 14.18 -5.28
N LEU A 380 7.05 13.75 -6.50
CA LEU A 380 6.65 14.47 -7.72
C LEU A 380 5.12 14.63 -7.80
N ALA A 381 4.37 13.60 -7.41
CA ALA A 381 2.91 13.65 -7.34
C ALA A 381 2.43 14.74 -6.36
N SER A 382 3.03 14.83 -5.17
CA SER A 382 2.71 15.86 -4.17
C SER A 382 2.98 17.27 -4.71
N ILE A 383 4.15 17.50 -5.31
CA ILE A 383 4.52 18.80 -5.89
C ILE A 383 3.53 19.23 -6.99
N ILE A 384 3.15 18.32 -7.89
CA ILE A 384 2.20 18.60 -8.98
C ILE A 384 0.80 18.84 -8.42
N LYS A 385 0.37 18.02 -7.46
CA LYS A 385 -0.96 18.06 -6.83
C LYS A 385 -1.28 19.41 -6.18
N THR A 386 -0.26 20.11 -5.67
CA THR A 386 -0.46 21.47 -5.12
C THR A 386 -0.85 22.50 -6.18
N GLY A 387 -0.54 22.27 -7.46
CA GLY A 387 -0.78 23.22 -8.56
C GLY A 387 0.01 24.52 -8.47
N LYS A 388 0.86 24.71 -7.45
CA LYS A 388 1.58 25.97 -7.19
C LYS A 388 2.80 26.18 -8.09
N ALA A 389 3.46 25.09 -8.48
CA ALA A 389 4.70 25.16 -9.26
C ALA A 389 4.40 25.43 -10.74
N LYS A 390 4.88 26.57 -11.26
CA LYS A 390 4.74 26.94 -12.69
C LYS A 390 5.62 26.10 -13.61
N LYS A 391 6.70 25.54 -13.10
CA LYS A 391 7.62 24.63 -13.80
C LYS A 391 8.02 23.50 -12.88
N ILE A 392 8.19 22.31 -13.43
CA ILE A 392 8.57 21.08 -12.72
C ILE A 392 9.90 20.58 -13.29
N LYS A 393 10.86 20.25 -12.43
CA LYS A 393 12.13 19.66 -12.87
C LYS A 393 11.98 18.16 -13.06
N LEU A 394 12.09 17.69 -14.30
CA LEU A 394 12.00 16.27 -14.66
C LEU A 394 13.23 15.87 -15.47
N SER A 395 13.97 14.87 -14.99
CA SER A 395 15.19 14.36 -15.67
C SER A 395 16.17 15.47 -16.05
N GLY A 396 16.39 16.44 -15.16
CA GLY A 396 17.29 17.56 -15.36
C GLY A 396 16.71 18.79 -16.08
N GLU A 397 15.56 18.66 -16.73
CA GLU A 397 14.92 19.73 -17.50
C GLU A 397 13.76 20.40 -16.76
N TRP A 398 13.57 21.71 -16.94
CA TRP A 398 12.43 22.44 -16.42
C TRP A 398 11.26 22.42 -17.38
N ILE A 399 10.22 21.68 -17.04
CA ILE A 399 9.01 21.49 -17.86
C ILE A 399 7.93 22.48 -17.39
N PRO A 400 7.30 23.27 -18.29
CA PRO A 400 6.17 24.14 -17.94
C PRO A 400 4.99 23.32 -17.39
N ASN A 401 4.41 23.73 -16.26
CA ASN A 401 3.20 23.10 -15.70
C ASN A 401 1.96 23.89 -16.16
N ARG A 402 1.39 23.52 -17.31
CA ARG A 402 0.18 24.13 -17.91
C ARG A 402 -1.01 23.18 -17.90
N CYS A 403 -0.77 21.92 -17.57
CA CYS A 403 -1.79 20.87 -17.51
C CYS A 403 -2.79 21.19 -16.40
N LYS A 404 -4.06 20.83 -16.61
CA LYS A 404 -5.08 20.90 -15.56
C LYS A 404 -4.80 19.84 -14.49
N ILE A 405 -5.00 20.19 -13.22
CA ILE A 405 -4.80 19.28 -12.10
C ILE A 405 -6.12 19.08 -11.37
N LEU A 406 -6.51 17.84 -11.18
CA LEU A 406 -7.66 17.45 -10.38
C LEU A 406 -7.22 16.47 -9.29
N SER A 407 -7.62 16.72 -8.06
CA SER A 407 -7.35 15.83 -6.93
C SER A 407 -8.64 15.36 -6.29
N LEU A 408 -8.78 14.05 -6.15
CA LEU A 408 -9.91 13.39 -5.52
C LEU A 408 -9.47 12.82 -4.17
N ARG A 409 -10.32 12.98 -3.15
CA ARG A 409 -9.99 12.58 -1.78
C ARG A 409 -10.67 11.29 -1.34
N SER A 410 -11.83 10.97 -1.95
CA SER A 410 -12.63 9.79 -1.57
C SER A 410 -12.09 8.46 -2.10
N PHE A 411 -11.01 8.49 -2.85
CA PHE A 411 -10.39 7.29 -3.44
C PHE A 411 -9.25 6.72 -2.59
N SER A 412 -8.95 7.30 -1.45
CA SER A 412 -7.96 6.71 -0.55
C SER A 412 -8.39 5.34 -0.05
N SER A 413 -7.43 4.44 0.10
CA SER A 413 -7.67 3.10 0.63
C SER A 413 -7.71 3.07 2.16
N HIS A 414 -7.08 4.04 2.84
CA HIS A 414 -6.96 4.06 4.30
C HIS A 414 -8.21 4.55 5.02
N MET A 415 -8.38 4.07 6.25
CA MET A 415 -9.40 4.51 7.17
C MET A 415 -9.20 5.98 7.55
N GLN A 416 -10.29 6.71 7.66
CA GLN A 416 -10.27 8.14 7.98
C GLN A 416 -10.13 8.38 9.49
N GLN A 417 -9.64 9.57 9.88
CA GLN A 417 -9.37 9.93 11.27
C GLN A 417 -10.53 9.63 12.23
N ASP A 418 -11.75 10.06 11.91
CA ASP A 418 -12.93 9.83 12.76
C ASP A 418 -13.22 8.36 12.99
N SER A 419 -13.03 7.54 11.97
CA SER A 419 -13.24 6.11 12.01
C SER A 419 -12.12 5.40 12.76
N LEU A 420 -10.86 5.85 12.62
CA LEU A 420 -9.73 5.37 13.42
C LEU A 420 -9.97 5.66 14.91
N VAL A 421 -10.35 6.89 15.27
CA VAL A 421 -10.67 7.27 16.65
C VAL A 421 -11.79 6.41 17.21
N LYS A 422 -12.89 6.27 16.46
CA LYS A 422 -14.04 5.44 16.84
C LYS A 422 -13.62 3.98 17.03
N TYR A 423 -12.85 3.43 16.10
CA TYR A 423 -12.44 2.04 16.16
C TYR A 423 -11.53 1.79 17.36
N TYR A 424 -10.45 2.53 17.50
CA TYR A 424 -9.50 2.32 18.58
C TYR A 424 -10.12 2.54 19.96
N SER A 425 -10.96 3.55 20.13
CA SER A 425 -11.66 3.80 21.41
C SER A 425 -12.73 2.75 21.75
N SER A 426 -13.17 1.95 20.79
CA SER A 426 -14.15 0.87 20.99
C SER A 426 -13.50 -0.47 21.39
N ILE A 427 -12.18 -0.61 21.25
CA ILE A 427 -11.49 -1.86 21.55
C ILE A 427 -11.25 -1.95 23.07
N HIS A 428 -11.66 -3.07 23.66
CA HIS A 428 -11.32 -3.38 25.04
C HIS A 428 -9.89 -3.90 25.12
N CYS A 429 -8.95 -3.05 25.58
CA CYS A 429 -7.53 -3.35 25.66
C CYS A 429 -6.83 -2.60 26.80
N GLU A 430 -5.57 -2.96 27.09
CA GLU A 430 -4.73 -2.24 28.07
C GLU A 430 -4.06 -1.02 27.43
N LYS A 431 -3.51 -1.18 26.22
CA LYS A 431 -2.74 -0.15 25.51
C LYS A 431 -2.92 -0.22 24.01
N ILE A 432 -2.86 0.96 23.38
CA ILE A 432 -2.89 1.16 21.92
C ILE A 432 -1.58 1.83 21.53
N TYR A 433 -0.80 1.20 20.67
CA TYR A 433 0.47 1.72 20.15
C TYR A 433 0.29 2.13 18.70
N LEU A 434 0.55 3.41 18.38
CA LEU A 434 0.37 3.94 17.05
C LEU A 434 1.66 3.91 16.24
N VAL A 435 1.58 3.33 15.05
CA VAL A 435 2.62 3.20 14.03
C VAL A 435 2.09 3.67 12.68
N HIS A 436 2.88 3.56 11.62
CA HIS A 436 2.46 3.74 10.23
C HIS A 436 1.71 5.06 10.00
N GLY A 437 2.45 6.15 10.15
CA GLY A 437 1.95 7.51 9.95
C GLY A 437 3.06 8.53 10.18
N GLU A 438 2.94 9.69 9.55
CA GLU A 438 3.84 10.80 9.80
C GLU A 438 3.77 11.21 11.28
N LYS A 439 4.85 11.77 11.81
CA LYS A 439 4.98 12.14 13.23
C LYS A 439 3.79 12.96 13.74
N HIS A 440 3.35 13.93 12.95
CA HIS A 440 2.22 14.81 13.31
C HIS A 440 0.91 14.02 13.35
N ALA A 441 0.65 13.19 12.35
CA ALA A 441 -0.55 12.36 12.25
C ALA A 441 -0.68 11.40 13.44
N ARG A 442 0.42 10.72 13.81
CA ARG A 442 0.44 9.82 14.98
C ARG A 442 0.13 10.55 16.27
N GLN A 443 0.73 11.74 16.48
CA GLN A 443 0.52 12.51 17.71
C GLN A 443 -0.91 13.02 17.82
N GLU A 444 -1.47 13.55 16.75
CA GLU A 444 -2.83 14.07 16.72
C GLU A 444 -3.86 12.96 16.94
N LEU A 445 -3.72 11.84 16.22
CA LEU A 445 -4.57 10.67 16.42
C LEU A 445 -4.48 10.15 17.86
N CYS A 446 -3.29 10.07 18.43
CA CYS A 446 -3.08 9.62 19.79
C CYS A 446 -3.85 10.48 20.79
N ASN A 447 -3.78 11.80 20.66
CA ASN A 447 -4.51 12.74 21.51
C ASN A 447 -6.02 12.54 21.37
N MET A 448 -6.55 12.44 20.16
CA MET A 448 -7.98 12.24 19.91
C MET A 448 -8.49 10.89 20.42
N VAL A 449 -7.72 9.83 20.25
CA VAL A 449 -8.05 8.50 20.79
C VAL A 449 -8.04 8.54 22.31
N GLN A 450 -7.04 9.18 22.95
CA GLN A 450 -6.97 9.30 24.41
C GLN A 450 -8.16 10.09 24.98
N ASP A 451 -8.57 11.16 24.31
CA ASP A 451 -9.75 11.94 24.68
C ASP A 451 -11.04 11.10 24.57
N ALA A 452 -11.17 10.31 23.49
CA ALA A 452 -12.31 9.42 23.30
C ALA A 452 -12.36 8.30 24.34
N LEU A 453 -11.22 7.68 24.68
CA LEU A 453 -11.10 6.69 25.75
C LEU A 453 -11.53 7.28 27.09
N SER A 454 -11.06 8.49 27.42
CA SER A 454 -11.40 9.17 28.67
C SER A 454 -12.90 9.47 28.76
N LYS A 455 -13.53 9.96 27.69
CA LYS A 455 -14.97 10.22 27.61
C LYS A 455 -15.81 8.96 27.80
N ASN A 456 -15.30 7.80 27.35
CA ASN A 456 -15.98 6.51 27.46
C ASN A 456 -15.63 5.76 28.78
N ALA A 457 -14.92 6.39 29.71
CA ALA A 457 -14.39 5.78 30.94
C ALA A 457 -13.58 4.48 30.65
N ASN A 458 -12.93 4.40 29.51
CA ASN A 458 -12.06 3.29 29.13
C ASN A 458 -10.65 3.54 29.68
N PRO A 459 -10.07 2.64 30.51
CA PRO A 459 -8.77 2.84 31.16
C PRO A 459 -7.58 2.67 30.21
N ALA A 460 -7.80 2.28 28.97
CA ALA A 460 -6.73 2.07 27.98
C ALA A 460 -5.90 3.34 27.75
N LYS A 461 -4.63 3.15 27.39
CA LYS A 461 -3.71 4.25 27.09
C LYS A 461 -3.30 4.20 25.62
N CYS A 462 -3.36 5.34 24.94
CA CYS A 462 -2.82 5.51 23.62
C CYS A 462 -1.38 6.05 23.68
N ILE A 463 -0.47 5.47 22.91
CA ILE A 463 0.97 5.73 22.94
C ILE A 463 1.50 5.85 21.52
N VAL A 464 2.21 6.93 21.23
CA VAL A 464 2.98 7.06 20.00
C VAL A 464 4.34 6.39 20.20
N VAL A 465 4.66 5.42 19.35
CA VAL A 465 5.95 4.74 19.42
C VAL A 465 6.99 5.41 18.53
N HIS A 466 8.24 5.09 18.76
CA HIS A 466 9.37 5.51 17.93
C HIS A 466 10.24 4.30 17.60
N LYS A 467 11.19 4.45 16.71
CA LYS A 467 12.11 3.37 16.36
C LYS A 467 12.83 2.86 17.60
N ASN A 468 12.93 1.55 17.71
CA ASN A 468 13.49 0.82 18.86
C ASN A 468 12.70 0.98 20.17
N TYR A 469 11.47 1.48 20.10
CA TYR A 469 10.58 1.41 21.26
C TYR A 469 10.36 -0.06 21.65
N GLU A 470 10.40 -0.34 22.95
CA GLU A 470 10.32 -1.69 23.48
C GLU A 470 9.16 -1.82 24.47
N ILE A 471 8.41 -2.90 24.36
CA ILE A 471 7.34 -3.29 25.28
C ILE A 471 7.73 -4.63 25.90
N ASN A 472 7.62 -4.72 27.20
CA ASN A 472 7.77 -5.96 27.95
C ASN A 472 6.43 -6.34 28.60
N LEU A 473 5.93 -7.56 28.31
CA LEU A 473 4.64 -8.10 28.74
C LEU A 473 4.78 -9.28 29.68
#